data_0e686399dc97be923d0e3cc3bf7f1da8
#
_entry.id   0e686399dc97be923d0e3cc3bf7f1da8
#
_cell.length_a   1.000
_cell.length_b   1.000
_cell.length_c   1.000
_cell.angle_alpha   90.00
_cell.angle_beta   90.00
_cell.angle_gamma   90.00
#
_symmetry.space_group_name_H-M   'P 1'
#
loop_
_entity.id
_entity.type
_entity.pdbx_description
1 polymer ?
#
loop_
_entity_poly.entity_id
_entity_poly.type
_entity_poly.pdbx_seq_one_letter_code
_entity_poly.pdbx_strand_id
1 'polypeptide(L)' 'LAAVETAARRRGCRELRLEVRQDNAAAVALYEGAGFRRVADLPDYYEDGAAGWRYARPIASRAARRPA' A
#
# COMPACT_ATOMS: atom_id res chain seq x y z
N LEU A 1 -3.55 -5.60 -8.67
CA LEU A 1 -2.51 -4.67 -8.23
C LEU A 1 -1.60 -4.23 -9.36
N ALA A 2 -1.29 -5.12 -10.29
CA ALA A 2 -0.40 -4.77 -11.39
C ALA A 2 -0.93 -3.62 -12.23
N ALA A 3 -2.23 -3.60 -12.48
CA ALA A 3 -2.83 -2.53 -13.28
C ALA A 3 -2.76 -1.19 -12.56
N VAL A 4 -3.00 -1.21 -11.25
CA VAL A 4 -2.92 0.02 -10.44
C VAL A 4 -1.49 0.52 -10.40
N GLU A 5 -0.55 -0.39 -10.24
CA GLU A 5 0.85 -0.05 -10.19
C GLU A 5 1.32 0.58 -11.49
N THR A 6 0.88 0.03 -12.61
CA THR A 6 1.24 0.56 -13.91
C THR A 6 0.71 1.98 -14.11
N ALA A 7 -0.56 2.21 -13.73
CA ALA A 7 -1.15 3.52 -13.86
C ALA A 7 -0.43 4.55 -12.98
N ALA A 8 -0.09 4.15 -11.76
CA ALA A 8 0.63 5.04 -10.84
C ALA A 8 2.00 5.39 -11.39
N ARG A 9 2.66 4.42 -11.99
CA ARG A 9 3.99 4.64 -12.55
C ARG A 9 3.95 5.65 -13.69
N ARG A 10 2.91 5.56 -14.52
CA ARG A 10 2.75 6.51 -15.62
C ARG A 10 2.54 7.93 -15.13
N ARG A 11 1.92 8.08 -13.98
CA ARG A 11 1.69 9.39 -13.39
C ARG A 11 2.90 9.92 -12.65
N GLY A 12 3.97 9.15 -12.58
CA GLY A 12 5.16 9.56 -11.87
C GLY A 12 5.08 9.30 -10.37
N CYS A 13 4.10 8.55 -9.92
CA CYS A 13 4.00 8.19 -8.51
C CYS A 13 5.15 7.29 -8.12
N ARG A 14 5.65 7.48 -6.91
CA ARG A 14 6.76 6.68 -6.42
C ARG A 14 6.33 5.62 -5.44
N GLU A 15 5.09 5.67 -5.01
CA GLU A 15 4.63 4.83 -3.93
C GLU A 15 3.14 4.59 -4.07
N LEU A 16 2.73 3.37 -3.80
CA LEU A 16 1.31 3.04 -3.68
C LEU A 16 0.98 2.99 -2.20
N ARG A 17 -0.13 3.59 -1.81
CA ARG A 17 -0.61 3.55 -0.44
C ARG A 17 -2.04 3.08 -0.42
N LEU A 18 -2.37 2.35 0.63
CA LEU A 18 -3.74 1.89 0.84
C LEU A 18 -4.01 1.73 2.32
N GLU A 19 -5.28 1.69 2.68
CA GLU A 19 -5.69 1.44 4.05
C GLU A 19 -6.47 0.13 4.09
N VAL A 20 -6.29 -0.62 5.15
CA VAL A 20 -6.96 -1.89 5.33
C VAL A 20 -7.41 -2.01 6.79
N ARG A 21 -8.60 -2.62 7.00
CA ARG A 21 -9.09 -2.86 8.35
C ARG A 21 -8.21 -3.93 9.00
N GLN A 22 -7.92 -3.74 10.28
CA GLN A 22 -7.09 -4.70 11.01
C GLN A 22 -7.73 -6.07 11.09
N ASP A 23 -9.06 -6.13 11.05
CA ASP A 23 -9.77 -7.40 11.15
C ASP A 23 -9.95 -8.09 9.81
N ASN A 24 -9.43 -7.53 8.74
CA ASN A 24 -9.52 -8.16 7.43
C ASN A 24 -8.23 -8.93 7.15
N ALA A 25 -8.14 -10.10 7.76
CA ALA A 25 -6.92 -10.91 7.67
C ALA A 25 -6.56 -11.28 6.24
N ALA A 26 -7.57 -11.55 5.42
CA ALA A 26 -7.31 -11.92 4.02
C ALA A 26 -6.67 -10.78 3.25
N ALA A 27 -7.16 -9.56 3.45
CA ALA A 27 -6.60 -8.40 2.77
C ALA A 27 -5.19 -8.11 3.26
N VAL A 28 -4.98 -8.21 4.59
CA VAL A 28 -3.66 -8.01 5.16
C VAL A 28 -2.66 -8.98 4.55
N ALA A 29 -3.02 -10.26 4.49
CA ALA A 29 -2.15 -11.27 3.92
C ALA A 29 -1.87 -10.99 2.45
N LEU A 30 -2.90 -10.58 1.71
CA LEU A 30 -2.75 -10.27 0.29
C LEU A 30 -1.75 -9.15 0.07
N TYR A 31 -1.91 -8.05 0.80
CA TYR A 31 -1.05 -6.90 0.57
C TYR A 31 0.37 -7.12 1.08
N GLU A 32 0.51 -7.80 2.21
CA GLU A 32 1.85 -8.14 2.69
C GLU A 32 2.54 -9.08 1.73
N GLY A 33 1.81 -10.04 1.16
CA GLY A 33 2.36 -10.93 0.15
C GLY A 33 2.74 -10.21 -1.13
N ALA A 34 2.11 -9.07 -1.40
CA ALA A 34 2.42 -8.26 -2.57
C ALA A 34 3.53 -7.25 -2.32
N GLY A 35 4.15 -7.27 -1.15
CA GLY A 35 5.27 -6.40 -0.85
C GLY A 35 4.91 -5.10 -0.16
N PHE A 36 3.65 -4.91 0.21
CA PHE A 36 3.26 -3.73 0.97
C PHE A 36 3.70 -3.88 2.42
N ARG A 37 4.07 -2.78 3.03
CA ARG A 37 4.48 -2.76 4.42
C ARG A 37 3.59 -1.83 5.21
N ARG A 38 3.31 -2.19 6.45
CA ARG A 38 2.52 -1.34 7.33
C ARG A 38 3.37 -0.14 7.75
N VAL A 39 2.85 1.05 7.48
CA VAL A 39 3.57 2.28 7.76
C VAL A 39 2.89 3.15 8.82
N ALA A 40 1.64 2.87 9.16
CA ALA A 40 0.94 3.63 10.18
C ALA A 40 -0.21 2.83 10.76
N ASP A 41 -0.49 3.06 12.03
CA ASP A 41 -1.68 2.56 12.70
C ASP A 41 -2.74 3.66 12.65
N LEU A 42 -3.99 3.26 12.39
CA LEU A 42 -5.10 4.20 12.23
C LEU A 42 -6.20 3.81 13.22
N PRO A 43 -6.08 4.18 14.50
CA PRO A 43 -7.12 3.83 15.47
C PRO A 43 -8.41 4.55 15.15
N ASP A 44 -9.53 3.87 15.36
CA ASP A 44 -10.86 4.42 15.13
C ASP A 44 -11.03 5.01 13.74
N TYR A 45 -10.44 4.35 12.76
CA TYR A 45 -10.39 4.90 11.41
C TYR A 45 -11.70 4.76 10.65
N TYR A 46 -12.41 3.65 10.87
CA TYR A 46 -13.65 3.37 10.15
C TYR A 46 -14.85 3.81 10.97
N GLU A 47 -15.99 4.00 10.29
CA GLU A 47 -17.18 4.52 10.93
C GLU A 47 -17.65 3.68 12.10
N ASP A 48 -17.43 2.39 12.04
CA ASP A 48 -17.83 1.48 13.11
C ASP A 48 -16.82 1.42 14.25
N GLY A 49 -15.81 2.28 14.22
CA GLY A 49 -14.79 2.31 15.26
C GLY A 49 -13.65 1.34 15.04
N ALA A 50 -13.68 0.59 13.95
CA ALA A 50 -12.62 -0.37 13.69
C ALA A 50 -11.32 0.35 13.36
N ALA A 51 -10.23 -0.19 13.83
CA ALA A 51 -8.91 0.33 13.52
C ALA A 51 -8.47 -0.15 12.15
N GLY A 52 -7.62 0.63 11.51
CA GLY A 52 -7.03 0.26 10.24
C GLY A 52 -5.54 0.36 10.28
N TRP A 53 -4.92 -0.10 9.21
CA TRP A 53 -3.49 0.07 8.99
C TRP A 53 -3.28 0.68 7.64
N ARG A 54 -2.33 1.60 7.56
CA ARG A 54 -1.90 2.14 6.27
C ARG A 54 -0.71 1.33 5.81
N TYR A 55 -0.79 0.89 4.57
CA TYR A 55 0.28 0.12 3.95
C TYR A 55 0.82 0.91 2.77
N ALA A 56 2.09 0.73 2.49
CA ALA A 56 2.73 1.37 1.37
C ALA A 56 3.72 0.42 0.71
N ARG A 57 3.90 0.63 -0.58
CA ARG A 57 4.91 -0.13 -1.33
C ARG A 57 5.54 0.82 -2.34
N PRO A 58 6.86 0.85 -2.41
CA PRO A 58 7.52 1.68 -3.41
C PRO A 58 7.26 1.13 -4.80
N ILE A 59 7.14 2.04 -5.76
CA ILE A 59 6.98 1.68 -7.16
C ILE A 59 8.31 1.90 -7.84
N ALA A 60 8.86 0.85 -8.45
CA ALA A 60 10.09 0.99 -9.20
C ALA A 60 9.80 1.80 -10.45
N SER A 61 10.42 2.94 -10.58
CA SER A 61 10.30 3.74 -11.77
C SER A 61 11.66 3.76 -12.45
N ARG A 62 11.68 4.29 -13.66
CA ARG A 62 12.93 4.39 -14.37
C ARG A 62 13.96 5.15 -13.56
N ALA A 63 13.57 6.27 -12.98
CA ALA A 63 14.46 7.05 -12.16
C ALA A 63 14.87 6.31 -10.90
N ALA A 64 13.94 5.63 -10.27
CA ALA A 64 14.22 4.93 -9.03
C ALA A 64 15.10 3.71 -9.24
N ARG A 65 15.16 3.20 -10.46
CA ARG A 65 15.95 2.01 -10.75
C ARG A 65 17.36 2.28 -11.14
N ARG A 66 17.76 3.51 -11.13
CA ARG A 66 19.10 3.84 -11.50
C ARG A 66 20.09 3.16 -10.57
N PRO A 67 21.11 2.58 -11.12
CA PRO A 67 22.16 2.01 -10.28
C PRO A 67 22.86 3.13 -9.54
N ALA A 68 23.23 2.81 -8.37
CA ALA A 68 23.96 3.78 -7.59
C ALA A 68 25.37 3.96 -8.14
#